data_23d82de07ec47dac397d0da5d774022b
#
_entry.id   23d82de07ec47dac397d0da5d774022b
#
_cell.length_a   1.000
_cell.length_b   1.000
_cell.length_c   1.000
_cell.angle_alpha   90.00
_cell.angle_beta   90.00
_cell.angle_gamma   90.00
#
_symmetry.space_group_name_H-M   'P 1'
#
loop_
_entity.id
_entity.type
_entity.pdbx_description
1 polymer ?
#
loop_
_entity_poly.entity_id
_entity_poly.type
_entity_poly.pdbx_seq_one_letter_code
_entity_poly.pdbx_strand_id
1 'polypeptide(L)'
;GLQRHDLRTGHSREVRVWPEAGYGWAPADLKYRWHWNFPLSHSPHTQHRVYVGSQYVHKTDDEGQSWQVISPDLTTNDKSHQQSSGGIAIDNLMTFDGATLFAIEESKVQKDLIWTGSNDGQVHITQDGGKNWVNVSGNIDMPKWGTIANIEPSRYDAATAYISVDMHQMGDFDPYIFKTTDYGKTWTKISNGIPKSILSFVHVVREDPKQKGLLYAGTDNALYVSFDDGKNWMLFRNNMPPAPVYWLVIQENFDDLVVGTYGRGYYIMDDISLLREYAAAAQQSSYVFNIRKAYRFQEVEAIKTDAPSLNAGRNPSYGSPVNYFLKDSVSGGVQIEIYNDQQELVRTLKGTNTAGINRVWWDLRYEPTFQPKLRTRPPGRPWVEMNAEGWRPLVTWDLDLWKGQLGPRVAPGKFTAKVKIGGKEFTETFDVLKDPNTTGTEQEIQEQVVFSL
;
A
#
# COMPACT_ATOMS: atom_id res chain seq x y z
N GLY A 1 19.54 1.54 15.68
CA GLY A 1 19.30 2.85 16.28
C GLY A 1 18.34 3.68 15.45
N LEU A 2 17.75 4.71 16.04
CA LEU A 2 16.86 5.65 15.35
C LEU A 2 17.71 6.76 14.73
N GLN A 3 17.54 7.00 13.42
CA GLN A 3 18.24 8.04 12.67
C GLN A 3 17.24 8.94 11.95
N ARG A 4 17.55 10.23 11.91
CA ARG A 4 16.90 11.21 11.06
C ARG A 4 17.80 11.51 9.87
N HIS A 5 17.26 11.39 8.67
CA HIS A 5 17.94 11.73 7.43
C HIS A 5 17.29 12.95 6.79
N ASP A 6 18.08 14.00 6.52
CA ASP A 6 17.61 15.18 5.79
C ASP A 6 17.82 14.98 4.30
N LEU A 7 16.73 14.76 3.57
CA LEU A 7 16.77 14.52 2.12
C LEU A 7 17.28 15.73 1.31
N ARG A 8 17.17 16.93 1.84
CA ARG A 8 17.63 18.16 1.19
C ARG A 8 19.14 18.31 1.26
N THR A 9 19.75 17.92 2.37
CA THR A 9 21.20 18.09 2.62
C THR A 9 21.99 16.80 2.53
N GLY A 10 21.33 15.64 2.56
CA GLY A 10 21.95 14.33 2.63
C GLY A 10 22.52 13.99 4.00
N HIS A 11 22.34 14.81 5.02
CA HIS A 11 22.90 14.58 6.33
C HIS A 11 22.04 13.62 7.16
N SER A 12 22.70 12.68 7.84
CA SER A 12 22.07 11.77 8.80
C SER A 12 22.52 12.13 10.23
N ARG A 13 21.59 12.07 11.17
CA ARG A 13 21.83 12.29 12.58
C ARG A 13 21.16 11.20 13.41
N GLU A 14 21.86 10.65 14.39
CA GLU A 14 21.25 9.79 15.39
C GLU A 14 20.36 10.62 16.35
N VAL A 15 19.14 10.11 16.56
CA VAL A 15 18.12 10.75 17.41
C VAL A 15 17.57 9.77 18.44
N ARG A 16 18.45 8.95 19.01
CA ARG A 16 18.10 7.94 20.02
C ARG A 16 17.47 8.58 21.24
N VAL A 17 16.47 7.89 21.82
CA VAL A 17 15.86 8.28 23.10
C VAL A 17 16.89 8.27 24.22
N TRP A 18 17.75 7.23 24.23
CA TRP A 18 18.77 7.01 25.23
C TRP A 18 20.01 6.33 24.60
N PRO A 19 21.21 6.86 24.81
CA PRO A 19 22.43 6.34 24.18
C PRO A 19 23.04 5.16 24.95
N GLU A 20 22.27 4.12 25.20
CA GLU A 20 22.71 2.92 25.89
C GLU A 20 22.89 1.76 24.91
N ALA A 21 23.98 1.00 25.08
CA ALA A 21 24.16 -0.23 24.33
C ALA A 21 23.39 -1.36 25.02
N GLY A 22 22.37 -1.90 24.35
CA GLY A 22 21.52 -2.96 24.87
C GLY A 22 22.11 -4.37 24.73
N TYR A 23 23.31 -4.52 24.13
CA TYR A 23 23.92 -5.82 23.94
C TYR A 23 24.67 -6.30 25.20
N GLY A 24 24.42 -7.53 25.58
CA GLY A 24 25.09 -8.18 26.66
C GLY A 24 24.51 -7.96 28.06
N TRP A 25 23.70 -6.97 28.24
CA TRP A 25 23.07 -6.67 29.52
C TRP A 25 21.77 -7.43 29.71
N ALA A 26 21.47 -7.87 30.93
CA ALA A 26 20.17 -8.40 31.25
C ALA A 26 19.12 -7.30 31.05
N PRO A 27 17.91 -7.61 30.52
CA PRO A 27 16.85 -6.61 30.39
C PRO A 27 16.50 -5.89 31.69
N ALA A 28 16.67 -6.56 32.84
CA ALA A 28 16.46 -5.96 34.17
C ALA A 28 17.43 -4.82 34.50
N ASP A 29 18.64 -4.82 33.91
CA ASP A 29 19.69 -3.83 34.16
C ASP A 29 19.62 -2.62 33.25
N LEU A 30 18.77 -2.69 32.16
CA LEU A 30 18.61 -1.61 31.22
C LEU A 30 17.63 -0.57 31.74
N LYS A 31 17.96 0.71 31.53
CA LYS A 31 17.03 1.81 31.81
C LYS A 31 15.76 1.70 30.94
N TYR A 32 15.95 1.41 29.66
CA TYR A 32 14.86 1.19 28.72
C TYR A 32 15.08 -0.15 28.00
N ARG A 33 14.08 -1.02 28.05
CA ARG A 33 14.05 -2.29 27.37
C ARG A 33 13.62 -2.10 25.93
N TRP A 34 14.44 -2.43 24.96
CA TRP A 34 14.16 -2.26 23.54
C TRP A 34 14.07 -3.63 22.87
N HIS A 35 13.03 -3.81 22.08
CA HIS A 35 12.95 -4.92 21.15
C HIS A 35 13.72 -4.59 19.86
N TRP A 36 14.18 -5.59 19.14
CA TRP A 36 14.79 -5.38 17.82
C TRP A 36 13.84 -4.65 16.87
N ASN A 37 12.55 -5.07 16.86
CA ASN A 37 11.45 -4.46 16.12
C ASN A 37 10.67 -3.47 17.01
N PHE A 38 11.33 -2.53 17.66
CA PHE A 38 10.62 -1.54 18.47
C PHE A 38 9.66 -0.71 17.61
N PRO A 39 8.47 -0.37 18.11
CA PRO A 39 7.48 0.37 17.35
C PRO A 39 7.92 1.81 17.14
N LEU A 40 7.65 2.30 15.92
CA LEU A 40 7.86 3.68 15.48
C LEU A 40 6.60 4.14 14.78
N SER A 41 5.92 5.17 15.31
CA SER A 41 4.71 5.73 14.73
C SER A 41 4.80 7.25 14.64
N HIS A 42 4.27 7.80 13.56
CA HIS A 42 4.17 9.24 13.33
C HIS A 42 2.75 9.72 13.64
N SER A 43 2.63 10.86 14.34
CA SER A 43 1.32 11.44 14.64
C SER A 43 0.63 11.95 13.36
N PRO A 44 -0.61 11.54 13.08
CA PRO A 44 -1.37 12.08 11.97
C PRO A 44 -1.90 13.50 12.22
N HIS A 45 -1.81 13.99 13.45
CA HIS A 45 -2.39 15.29 13.88
C HIS A 45 -1.37 16.38 14.17
N THR A 46 -0.11 15.99 14.39
CA THR A 46 0.93 16.93 14.81
C THR A 46 2.19 16.70 13.98
N GLN A 47 2.50 17.64 13.11
CA GLN A 47 3.73 17.61 12.32
C GLN A 47 4.95 17.48 13.25
N HIS A 48 5.96 16.74 12.83
CA HIS A 48 7.20 16.47 13.56
C HIS A 48 7.06 15.60 14.83
N ARG A 49 5.83 15.20 15.21
CA ARG A 49 5.62 14.30 16.33
C ARG A 49 5.85 12.85 15.93
N VAL A 50 6.69 12.19 16.71
CA VAL A 50 6.99 10.75 16.55
C VAL A 50 6.89 10.09 17.91
N TYR A 51 6.36 8.89 17.93
CA TYR A 51 6.31 7.99 19.09
C TYR A 51 7.23 6.80 18.86
N VAL A 52 7.94 6.38 19.89
CA VAL A 52 8.70 5.11 19.91
C VAL A 52 8.46 4.39 21.22
N GLY A 53 8.56 3.05 21.19
CA GLY A 53 8.29 2.19 22.34
C GLY A 53 9.50 1.45 22.85
N SER A 54 9.79 1.61 24.15
CA SER A 54 10.52 0.66 24.99
C SER A 54 9.47 -0.12 25.82
N GLN A 55 9.64 -0.25 27.13
CA GLN A 55 8.51 -0.56 28.02
C GLN A 55 7.60 0.67 28.26
N TYR A 56 8.07 1.84 27.83
CA TYR A 56 7.37 3.12 27.89
C TYR A 56 7.08 3.65 26.50
N VAL A 57 6.10 4.52 26.39
CA VAL A 57 5.93 5.36 25.19
C VAL A 57 6.80 6.61 25.34
N HIS A 58 7.69 6.81 24.39
CA HIS A 58 8.48 8.03 24.24
C HIS A 58 7.94 8.85 23.10
N LYS A 59 7.83 10.15 23.32
CA LYS A 59 7.33 11.14 22.36
C LYS A 59 8.37 12.22 22.10
N THR A 60 8.53 12.59 20.84
CA THR A 60 9.22 13.80 20.42
C THR A 60 8.27 14.70 19.63
N ASP A 61 8.40 16.02 19.79
CA ASP A 61 7.69 17.02 18.98
C ASP A 61 8.67 17.85 18.13
N ASP A 62 9.97 17.51 18.15
CA ASP A 62 11.07 18.21 17.50
C ASP A 62 11.97 17.28 16.66
N GLU A 63 11.37 16.22 16.11
CA GLU A 63 12.04 15.25 15.23
C GLU A 63 13.23 14.54 15.92
N GLY A 64 13.09 14.25 17.21
CA GLY A 64 14.07 13.50 17.99
C GLY A 64 15.22 14.31 18.58
N GLN A 65 15.12 15.65 18.63
CA GLN A 65 16.09 16.48 19.35
C GLN A 65 15.91 16.34 20.85
N SER A 66 14.68 16.17 21.31
CA SER A 66 14.35 15.84 22.70
C SER A 66 13.25 14.78 22.77
N TRP A 67 13.21 14.05 23.89
CA TRP A 67 12.25 12.97 24.12
C TRP A 67 11.60 13.10 25.52
N GLN A 68 10.32 12.79 25.57
CA GLN A 68 9.52 12.74 26.79
C GLN A 68 8.92 11.35 26.95
N VAL A 69 9.00 10.78 28.16
CA VAL A 69 8.23 9.61 28.54
C VAL A 69 6.82 10.05 28.88
N ILE A 70 5.82 9.45 28.21
CA ILE A 70 4.40 9.82 28.36
C ILE A 70 3.54 8.65 28.88
N SER A 71 4.14 7.59 29.40
CA SER A 71 3.42 6.45 29.96
C SER A 71 4.11 5.88 31.18
N PRO A 72 3.41 5.13 32.04
CA PRO A 72 4.01 4.15 32.94
C PRO A 72 4.61 2.98 32.13
N ASP A 73 5.19 1.97 32.81
CA ASP A 73 5.52 0.68 32.17
C ASP A 73 4.21 0.01 31.71
N LEU A 74 4.07 -0.20 30.40
CA LEU A 74 2.87 -0.73 29.74
C LEU A 74 3.01 -2.23 29.39
N THR A 75 3.89 -2.92 30.08
CA THR A 75 4.15 -4.35 29.91
C THR A 75 3.71 -5.11 31.17
N THR A 76 3.83 -6.44 31.18
CA THR A 76 3.65 -7.22 32.42
C THR A 76 4.72 -6.90 33.44
N ASN A 77 5.89 -6.44 32.98
CA ASN A 77 7.10 -6.22 33.78
C ASN A 77 7.50 -7.44 34.61
N ASP A 78 7.28 -8.64 34.08
CA ASP A 78 7.61 -9.90 34.74
C ASP A 78 9.14 -10.06 34.85
N LYS A 79 9.67 -10.01 36.06
CA LYS A 79 11.09 -10.06 36.34
C LYS A 79 11.72 -11.41 36.00
N SER A 80 10.94 -12.50 35.96
CA SER A 80 11.44 -13.82 35.56
C SER A 80 11.88 -13.87 34.10
N HIS A 81 11.29 -13.03 33.22
CA HIS A 81 11.65 -12.89 31.81
C HIS A 81 12.67 -11.78 31.51
N GLN A 82 13.22 -11.15 32.54
CA GLN A 82 14.19 -10.07 32.41
C GLN A 82 15.61 -10.45 32.88
N GLN A 83 15.84 -11.72 33.17
CA GLN A 83 17.13 -12.23 33.64
C GLN A 83 18.09 -12.36 32.46
N SER A 84 19.37 -12.48 32.79
CA SER A 84 20.41 -12.78 31.80
C SER A 84 20.15 -14.16 31.18
N SER A 85 20.27 -14.27 29.88
CA SER A 85 20.21 -15.54 29.16
C SER A 85 21.61 -16.12 28.93
N GLY A 86 21.72 -17.47 28.83
CA GLY A 86 22.91 -18.21 28.42
C GLY A 86 23.92 -18.47 29.48
N GLY A 87 24.46 -17.57 30.17
CA GLY A 87 25.29 -17.72 31.37
C GLY A 87 26.81 -17.96 31.18
N ILE A 88 27.33 -18.14 29.97
CA ILE A 88 28.76 -18.29 29.71
C ILE A 88 29.37 -17.05 29.05
N ALA A 89 28.62 -16.38 28.22
CA ALA A 89 29.02 -15.17 27.50
C ALA A 89 27.93 -14.10 27.58
N ILE A 90 28.30 -12.91 27.21
CA ILE A 90 27.38 -11.80 27.04
C ILE A 90 26.56 -12.08 25.76
N ASP A 91 25.43 -12.76 25.87
CA ASP A 91 24.62 -13.22 24.76
C ASP A 91 23.24 -12.60 24.71
N ASN A 92 22.91 -11.69 25.61
CA ASN A 92 21.67 -10.90 25.52
C ASN A 92 21.77 -9.93 24.33
N LEU A 93 21.02 -10.22 23.29
CA LEU A 93 21.04 -9.42 22.06
C LEU A 93 19.98 -8.32 22.04
N MET A 94 19.22 -8.13 23.05
CA MET A 94 18.12 -7.19 23.30
C MET A 94 17.02 -7.90 24.08
N THR A 95 15.88 -7.25 24.26
CA THR A 95 14.75 -7.84 24.99
C THR A 95 13.77 -8.51 24.01
N PHE A 96 13.87 -9.83 23.85
CA PHE A 96 13.05 -10.57 22.92
C PHE A 96 11.84 -11.28 23.55
N ASP A 97 11.94 -11.73 24.79
CA ASP A 97 10.96 -12.62 25.42
C ASP A 97 9.99 -11.90 26.36
N GLY A 98 9.75 -10.66 26.16
CA GLY A 98 8.75 -9.94 26.92
C GLY A 98 9.20 -8.60 27.48
N ALA A 99 8.22 -7.89 28.04
CA ALA A 99 8.41 -6.62 28.71
C ALA A 99 8.86 -5.46 27.82
N THR A 100 8.45 -5.46 26.52
CA THR A 100 8.65 -4.33 25.59
C THR A 100 7.38 -4.04 24.78
N LEU A 101 7.21 -2.78 24.40
CA LEU A 101 6.20 -2.43 23.42
C LEU A 101 6.60 -2.94 22.03
N PHE A 102 5.61 -3.40 21.27
CA PHE A 102 5.78 -3.93 19.91
C PHE A 102 4.91 -3.19 18.89
N ALA A 103 3.81 -2.57 19.32
CA ALA A 103 2.94 -1.74 18.50
C ALA A 103 2.58 -0.43 19.23
N ILE A 104 2.55 0.67 18.49
CA ILE A 104 2.05 1.98 18.92
C ILE A 104 1.37 2.63 17.73
N GLU A 105 0.12 3.06 17.89
CA GLU A 105 -0.59 3.82 16.86
C GLU A 105 -1.48 4.90 17.46
N GLU A 106 -1.38 6.12 16.97
CA GLU A 106 -2.32 7.20 17.27
C GLU A 106 -3.50 7.12 16.29
N SER A 107 -4.72 7.28 16.81
CA SER A 107 -5.93 7.32 16.00
C SER A 107 -5.86 8.43 14.96
N LYS A 108 -6.26 8.12 13.72
CA LYS A 108 -6.31 9.11 12.63
C LYS A 108 -7.52 10.04 12.69
N VAL A 109 -8.53 9.68 13.49
CA VAL A 109 -9.78 10.43 13.62
C VAL A 109 -9.93 11.15 14.95
N GLN A 110 -9.13 10.79 15.96
CA GLN A 110 -9.14 11.45 17.26
C GLN A 110 -7.70 11.71 17.73
N LYS A 111 -7.34 12.98 17.80
CA LYS A 111 -6.04 13.41 18.32
C LYS A 111 -5.85 12.95 19.76
N ASP A 112 -4.61 12.60 20.11
CA ASP A 112 -4.19 12.18 21.45
C ASP A 112 -4.84 10.86 21.94
N LEU A 113 -5.58 10.15 21.09
CA LEU A 113 -6.02 8.77 21.31
C LEU A 113 -4.93 7.83 20.80
N ILE A 114 -4.21 7.18 21.72
CA ILE A 114 -3.06 6.32 21.37
C ILE A 114 -3.32 4.90 21.91
N TRP A 115 -3.08 3.93 21.07
CA TRP A 115 -3.10 2.51 21.38
C TRP A 115 -1.70 1.95 21.45
N THR A 116 -1.45 1.03 22.38
CA THR A 116 -0.18 0.30 22.49
C THR A 116 -0.40 -1.18 22.65
N GLY A 117 0.53 -1.96 22.11
CA GLY A 117 0.61 -3.40 22.29
C GLY A 117 2.03 -3.82 22.65
N SER A 118 2.16 -4.77 23.57
CA SER A 118 3.45 -5.32 24.00
C SER A 118 3.70 -6.73 23.44
N ASN A 119 4.94 -7.15 23.47
CA ASN A 119 5.30 -8.52 23.09
C ASN A 119 4.97 -9.58 24.15
N ASP A 120 4.51 -9.17 25.32
CA ASP A 120 4.04 -10.02 26.42
C ASP A 120 2.52 -9.95 26.65
N GLY A 121 1.76 -9.47 25.65
CA GLY A 121 0.31 -9.58 25.58
C GLY A 121 -0.46 -8.46 26.27
N GLN A 122 0.15 -7.31 26.53
CA GLN A 122 -0.56 -6.17 27.09
C GLN A 122 -1.06 -5.22 26.00
N VAL A 123 -2.31 -4.80 26.12
CA VAL A 123 -2.93 -3.76 25.29
C VAL A 123 -3.37 -2.61 26.18
N HIS A 124 -2.89 -1.42 25.89
CA HIS A 124 -3.27 -0.22 26.63
C HIS A 124 -3.80 0.86 25.67
N ILE A 125 -4.64 1.74 26.24
CA ILE A 125 -5.19 2.89 25.51
C ILE A 125 -5.09 4.13 26.40
N THR A 126 -4.75 5.27 25.77
CA THR A 126 -4.95 6.60 26.33
C THR A 126 -5.82 7.43 25.40
N GLN A 127 -6.68 8.29 25.97
CA GLN A 127 -7.53 9.21 25.20
C GLN A 127 -7.16 10.68 25.44
N ASP A 128 -6.06 10.92 26.14
CA ASP A 128 -5.66 12.26 26.61
C ASP A 128 -4.15 12.53 26.42
N GLY A 129 -3.55 11.86 25.44
CA GLY A 129 -2.16 12.07 25.06
C GLY A 129 -1.14 11.51 26.05
N GLY A 130 -1.53 10.49 26.82
CA GLY A 130 -0.67 9.79 27.75
C GLY A 130 -0.74 10.24 29.19
N LYS A 131 -1.68 11.13 29.56
CA LYS A 131 -1.89 11.52 30.96
C LYS A 131 -2.50 10.38 31.78
N ASN A 132 -3.43 9.64 31.17
CA ASN A 132 -4.06 8.47 31.79
C ASN A 132 -4.01 7.31 30.81
N TRP A 133 -3.62 6.12 31.30
CA TRP A 133 -3.56 4.88 30.53
C TRP A 133 -4.49 3.84 31.14
N VAL A 134 -5.25 3.15 30.29
CA VAL A 134 -6.16 2.08 30.68
C VAL A 134 -5.65 0.78 30.08
N ASN A 135 -5.44 -0.24 30.91
CA ASN A 135 -5.15 -1.60 30.47
C ASN A 135 -6.46 -2.28 30.07
N VAL A 136 -6.54 -2.73 28.82
CA VAL A 136 -7.71 -3.42 28.25
C VAL A 136 -7.42 -4.88 27.89
N SER A 137 -6.24 -5.39 28.22
CA SER A 137 -5.80 -6.76 27.89
C SER A 137 -6.71 -7.82 28.45
N GLY A 138 -7.20 -7.63 29.68
CA GLY A 138 -8.10 -8.58 30.35
C GLY A 138 -9.46 -8.75 29.68
N ASN A 139 -9.81 -7.89 28.73
CA ASN A 139 -11.07 -7.96 27.99
C ASN A 139 -10.93 -8.78 26.68
N ILE A 140 -9.71 -9.22 26.32
CA ILE A 140 -9.43 -9.94 25.10
C ILE A 140 -9.32 -11.44 25.43
N ASP A 141 -10.16 -12.25 24.80
CA ASP A 141 -10.09 -13.71 24.91
C ASP A 141 -8.95 -14.25 24.02
N MET A 142 -7.71 -13.99 24.44
CA MET A 142 -6.50 -14.44 23.76
C MET A 142 -5.60 -15.24 24.72
N PRO A 143 -4.75 -16.13 24.19
CA PRO A 143 -3.74 -16.83 25.00
C PRO A 143 -2.77 -15.84 25.65
N LYS A 144 -2.25 -16.20 26.83
CA LYS A 144 -1.23 -15.42 27.53
C LYS A 144 0.06 -15.36 26.70
N TRP A 145 0.83 -14.29 26.84
CA TRP A 145 2.12 -14.08 26.15
C TRP A 145 2.01 -13.91 24.63
N GLY A 146 0.83 -13.61 24.11
CA GLY A 146 0.68 -13.29 22.69
C GLY A 146 1.31 -11.95 22.36
N THR A 147 2.25 -11.92 21.44
CA THR A 147 2.80 -10.66 20.93
C THR A 147 1.71 -9.90 20.18
N ILE A 148 1.40 -8.69 20.62
CA ILE A 148 0.53 -7.77 19.88
C ILE A 148 1.33 -7.25 18.69
N ALA A 149 1.27 -7.99 17.58
CA ALA A 149 2.13 -7.75 16.43
C ALA A 149 1.79 -6.46 15.69
N ASN A 150 0.50 -6.10 15.68
CA ASN A 150 0.04 -4.88 15.04
C ASN A 150 -1.25 -4.36 15.70
N ILE A 151 -1.42 -3.05 15.70
CA ILE A 151 -2.66 -2.35 16.04
C ILE A 151 -3.03 -1.44 14.87
N GLU A 152 -4.30 -1.48 14.46
CA GLU A 152 -4.89 -0.61 13.44
C GLU A 152 -6.11 0.08 14.02
N PRO A 153 -5.99 1.32 14.54
CA PRO A 153 -7.14 2.15 14.88
C PRO A 153 -7.92 2.48 13.61
N SER A 154 -9.25 2.32 13.66
CA SER A 154 -10.10 2.60 12.50
C SER A 154 -9.97 4.06 12.06
N ARG A 155 -10.02 4.25 10.75
CA ARG A 155 -10.05 5.57 10.12
C ARG A 155 -11.43 6.20 10.08
N TYR A 156 -12.45 5.48 10.54
CA TYR A 156 -13.86 5.87 10.43
C TYR A 156 -14.53 6.09 11.78
N ASP A 157 -13.98 5.49 12.84
CA ASP A 157 -14.56 5.55 14.18
C ASP A 157 -13.46 5.42 15.23
N ALA A 158 -13.36 6.41 16.10
CA ALA A 158 -12.35 6.48 17.16
C ALA A 158 -12.43 5.33 18.17
N ALA A 159 -13.63 4.80 18.41
CA ALA A 159 -13.84 3.70 19.36
C ALA A 159 -13.44 2.33 18.79
N THR A 160 -13.22 2.25 17.47
CA THR A 160 -12.91 1.01 16.76
C THR A 160 -11.41 0.84 16.57
N ALA A 161 -10.91 -0.36 16.85
CA ALA A 161 -9.55 -0.78 16.53
C ALA A 161 -9.49 -2.27 16.23
N TYR A 162 -8.49 -2.67 15.46
CA TYR A 162 -8.16 -4.05 15.13
C TYR A 162 -6.76 -4.36 15.66
N ILE A 163 -6.57 -5.58 16.17
CA ILE A 163 -5.24 -6.08 16.57
C ILE A 163 -4.97 -7.43 15.92
N SER A 164 -3.71 -7.67 15.57
CA SER A 164 -3.21 -9.01 15.30
C SER A 164 -2.35 -9.48 16.47
N VAL A 165 -2.48 -10.76 16.82
CA VAL A 165 -1.72 -11.38 17.91
C VAL A 165 -0.94 -12.56 17.34
N ASP A 166 0.35 -12.57 17.58
CA ASP A 166 1.27 -13.61 17.16
C ASP A 166 1.69 -14.47 18.35
N MET A 167 1.43 -15.77 18.24
CA MET A 167 1.70 -16.77 19.28
C MET A 167 2.72 -17.82 18.84
N HIS A 168 3.35 -17.67 17.66
CA HIS A 168 4.20 -18.72 17.10
C HIS A 168 5.36 -19.10 18.01
N GLN A 169 5.93 -18.14 18.75
CA GLN A 169 7.00 -18.39 19.71
C GLN A 169 6.54 -19.26 20.90
N MET A 170 5.25 -19.32 21.17
CA MET A 170 4.64 -20.18 22.19
C MET A 170 4.14 -21.52 21.61
N GLY A 171 4.42 -21.80 20.32
CA GLY A 171 4.01 -23.02 19.63
C GLY A 171 2.53 -23.04 19.21
N ASP A 172 1.86 -21.90 19.28
CA ASP A 172 0.49 -21.74 18.79
C ASP A 172 0.51 -20.91 17.49
N PHE A 173 0.02 -21.52 16.41
CA PHE A 173 0.06 -20.95 15.06
C PHE A 173 -1.34 -20.55 14.58
N ASP A 174 -2.34 -20.56 15.43
CA ASP A 174 -3.69 -20.15 15.08
C ASP A 174 -3.74 -18.66 14.66
N PRO A 175 -4.60 -18.31 13.70
CA PRO A 175 -4.77 -16.92 13.33
C PRO A 175 -5.58 -16.17 14.41
N TYR A 176 -4.99 -15.12 14.93
CA TYR A 176 -5.60 -14.26 15.93
C TYR A 176 -5.72 -12.83 15.38
N ILE A 177 -6.95 -12.43 15.06
CA ILE A 177 -7.33 -11.05 14.77
C ILE A 177 -8.52 -10.72 15.66
N PHE A 178 -8.43 -9.61 16.39
CA PHE A 178 -9.52 -9.14 17.24
C PHE A 178 -9.93 -7.72 16.86
N LYS A 179 -11.20 -7.43 17.04
CA LYS A 179 -11.82 -6.12 16.81
C LYS A 179 -12.53 -5.64 18.06
N THR A 180 -12.36 -4.37 18.38
CA THR A 180 -13.20 -3.62 19.34
C THR A 180 -13.97 -2.51 18.63
N THR A 181 -15.08 -2.07 19.22
CA THR A 181 -15.88 -0.91 18.78
C THR A 181 -16.25 0.02 19.93
N ASP A 182 -15.58 -0.13 21.09
CA ASP A 182 -15.93 0.54 22.34
C ASP A 182 -14.70 0.91 23.18
N TYR A 183 -13.61 1.32 22.53
CA TYR A 183 -12.33 1.66 23.15
C TYR A 183 -11.72 0.50 23.95
N GLY A 184 -11.87 -0.73 23.46
CA GLY A 184 -11.28 -1.93 24.08
C GLY A 184 -12.04 -2.49 25.29
N LYS A 185 -13.26 -2.04 25.57
CA LYS A 185 -14.07 -2.62 26.64
C LYS A 185 -14.55 -4.03 26.31
N THR A 186 -14.81 -4.28 25.01
CA THR A 186 -15.14 -5.61 24.50
C THR A 186 -14.38 -5.89 23.20
N TRP A 187 -14.06 -7.16 22.97
CA TRP A 187 -13.35 -7.60 21.79
C TRP A 187 -14.01 -8.83 21.16
N THR A 188 -13.98 -8.90 19.86
CA THR A 188 -14.48 -10.03 19.09
C THR A 188 -13.38 -10.60 18.21
N LYS A 189 -13.15 -11.91 18.25
CA LYS A 189 -12.25 -12.60 17.33
C LYS A 189 -12.87 -12.62 15.93
N ILE A 190 -12.11 -12.17 14.93
CA ILE A 190 -12.58 -11.98 13.54
C ILE A 190 -11.67 -12.68 12.53
N SER A 191 -11.16 -13.86 12.80
CA SER A 191 -10.23 -14.60 11.92
C SER A 191 -10.90 -15.73 11.11
N ASN A 192 -12.22 -15.75 10.99
CA ASN A 192 -12.95 -16.77 10.23
C ASN A 192 -12.60 -16.74 8.75
N GLY A 193 -12.30 -17.92 8.16
CA GLY A 193 -11.87 -18.04 6.74
C GLY A 193 -10.35 -18.09 6.55
N ILE A 194 -9.54 -17.72 7.56
CA ILE A 194 -8.10 -18.00 7.55
C ILE A 194 -7.92 -19.45 8.05
N PRO A 195 -7.40 -20.38 7.22
CA PRO A 195 -7.26 -21.78 7.62
C PRO A 195 -6.22 -21.94 8.74
N LYS A 196 -6.43 -22.88 9.62
CA LYS A 196 -5.46 -23.23 10.66
C LYS A 196 -4.33 -24.07 10.08
N SER A 197 -3.10 -23.59 10.20
CA SER A 197 -1.87 -24.26 9.82
C SER A 197 -0.69 -23.66 10.58
N ILE A 198 0.47 -24.29 10.48
CA ILE A 198 1.71 -23.78 11.10
C ILE A 198 2.21 -22.43 10.51
N LEU A 199 1.56 -21.94 9.45
CA LEU A 199 1.89 -20.68 8.77
C LEU A 199 0.72 -19.68 8.80
N SER A 200 -0.25 -19.87 9.70
CA SER A 200 -1.48 -19.05 9.74
C SER A 200 -1.44 -17.92 10.74
N PHE A 201 -0.40 -17.82 11.57
CA PHE A 201 -0.28 -16.72 12.51
C PHE A 201 -0.17 -15.36 11.79
N VAL A 202 -0.80 -14.35 12.38
CA VAL A 202 -1.06 -13.08 11.72
C VAL A 202 -0.08 -12.02 12.18
N HIS A 203 0.64 -11.41 11.25
CA HIS A 203 1.58 -10.33 11.52
C HIS A 203 0.92 -8.95 11.50
N VAL A 204 0.01 -8.72 10.58
CA VAL A 204 -0.53 -7.39 10.31
C VAL A 204 -1.98 -7.43 9.87
N VAL A 205 -2.75 -6.43 10.30
CA VAL A 205 -4.09 -6.12 9.79
C VAL A 205 -4.16 -4.65 9.42
N ARG A 206 -4.84 -4.31 8.31
CA ARG A 206 -5.05 -2.93 7.87
C ARG A 206 -6.48 -2.71 7.41
N GLU A 207 -7.06 -1.57 7.76
CA GLU A 207 -8.33 -1.10 7.22
C GLU A 207 -8.09 -0.23 5.99
N ASP A 208 -8.90 -0.42 4.93
CA ASP A 208 -8.82 0.43 3.72
C ASP A 208 -9.12 1.89 4.09
N PRO A 209 -8.29 2.86 3.62
CA PRO A 209 -8.45 4.26 4.00
C PRO A 209 -9.69 4.95 3.41
N LYS A 210 -10.35 4.34 2.42
CA LYS A 210 -11.48 4.93 1.69
C LYS A 210 -12.74 4.06 1.73
N GLN A 211 -12.65 2.83 2.27
CA GLN A 211 -13.78 1.90 2.40
C GLN A 211 -13.83 1.27 3.78
N LYS A 212 -14.76 1.71 4.62
CA LYS A 212 -14.98 1.12 5.95
C LYS A 212 -15.27 -0.37 5.85
N GLY A 213 -14.59 -1.16 6.69
CA GLY A 213 -14.78 -2.60 6.78
C GLY A 213 -14.18 -3.43 5.64
N LEU A 214 -13.50 -2.81 4.68
CA LEU A 214 -12.60 -3.52 3.78
C LEU A 214 -11.25 -3.67 4.49
N LEU A 215 -10.86 -4.91 4.80
CA LEU A 215 -9.68 -5.20 5.60
C LEU A 215 -8.70 -6.09 4.83
N TYR A 216 -7.42 -5.92 5.13
CA TYR A 216 -6.33 -6.76 4.63
C TYR A 216 -5.57 -7.35 5.80
N ALA A 217 -5.17 -8.62 5.72
CA ALA A 217 -4.38 -9.29 6.75
C ALA A 217 -3.21 -10.07 6.14
N GLY A 218 -2.03 -9.92 6.74
CA GLY A 218 -0.83 -10.67 6.38
C GLY A 218 -0.55 -11.77 7.39
N THR A 219 -0.38 -13.01 6.87
CA THR A 219 0.04 -14.17 7.66
C THR A 219 1.44 -14.60 7.27
N ASP A 220 1.98 -15.62 7.93
CA ASP A 220 3.32 -16.16 7.61
C ASP A 220 3.38 -16.90 6.25
N ASN A 221 2.30 -16.92 5.50
CA ASN A 221 2.23 -17.60 4.20
C ASN A 221 1.49 -16.82 3.11
N ALA A 222 0.64 -15.87 3.47
CA ALA A 222 -0.27 -15.28 2.50
C ALA A 222 -0.84 -13.93 2.93
N LEU A 223 -1.40 -13.23 1.94
CA LEU A 223 -2.27 -12.10 2.11
C LEU A 223 -3.73 -12.54 2.04
N TYR A 224 -4.56 -12.00 2.92
CA TYR A 224 -6.01 -12.18 2.96
C TYR A 224 -6.73 -10.84 2.85
N VAL A 225 -7.95 -10.87 2.33
CA VAL A 225 -8.86 -9.73 2.24
C VAL A 225 -10.21 -10.09 2.85
N SER A 226 -10.83 -9.14 3.53
CA SER A 226 -12.21 -9.23 4.01
C SER A 226 -13.01 -8.05 3.49
N PHE A 227 -14.20 -8.32 2.90
CA PHE A 227 -15.12 -7.31 2.40
C PHE A 227 -16.27 -7.03 3.37
N ASP A 228 -16.28 -7.69 4.53
CA ASP A 228 -17.40 -7.70 5.48
C ASP A 228 -16.96 -7.44 6.92
N ASP A 229 -15.94 -6.59 7.06
CA ASP A 229 -15.45 -6.12 8.37
C ASP A 229 -14.87 -7.25 9.23
N GLY A 230 -14.15 -8.18 8.59
CA GLY A 230 -13.47 -9.30 9.22
C GLY A 230 -14.35 -10.50 9.55
N LYS A 231 -15.63 -10.48 9.18
CA LYS A 231 -16.53 -11.64 9.41
C LYS A 231 -16.07 -12.86 8.61
N ASN A 232 -15.60 -12.64 7.39
CA ASN A 232 -15.04 -13.68 6.53
C ASN A 232 -13.80 -13.18 5.82
N TRP A 233 -12.75 -13.99 5.79
CA TRP A 233 -11.51 -13.73 5.10
C TRP A 233 -11.36 -14.63 3.89
N MET A 234 -10.85 -14.07 2.81
CA MET A 234 -10.55 -14.76 1.57
C MET A 234 -9.08 -14.65 1.23
N LEU A 235 -8.50 -15.73 0.73
CA LEU A 235 -7.12 -15.73 0.25
C LEU A 235 -6.99 -14.75 -0.93
N PHE A 236 -6.04 -13.82 -0.83
CA PHE A 236 -5.79 -12.79 -1.84
C PHE A 236 -4.37 -12.93 -2.38
N ARG A 237 -4.20 -13.77 -3.38
CA ARG A 237 -2.87 -14.05 -3.95
C ARG A 237 -2.55 -13.22 -5.18
N ASN A 238 -3.53 -13.06 -6.07
CA ASN A 238 -3.27 -12.60 -7.42
C ASN A 238 -2.07 -13.40 -8.01
N ASN A 239 -1.01 -12.75 -8.43
CA ASN A 239 0.23 -13.42 -8.91
C ASN A 239 1.36 -13.42 -7.85
N MET A 240 1.07 -13.04 -6.61
CA MET A 240 2.05 -13.09 -5.53
C MET A 240 2.30 -14.54 -5.09
N PRO A 241 3.56 -15.00 -5.02
CA PRO A 241 3.87 -16.34 -4.50
C PRO A 241 3.56 -16.42 -3.00
N PRO A 242 3.43 -17.64 -2.45
CA PRO A 242 3.38 -17.81 -0.99
C PRO A 242 4.62 -17.20 -0.33
N ALA A 243 4.39 -16.31 0.61
CA ALA A 243 5.46 -15.65 1.37
C ALA A 243 4.90 -15.12 2.69
N PRO A 244 5.74 -15.02 3.73
CA PRO A 244 5.37 -14.32 4.95
C PRO A 244 5.09 -12.85 4.66
N VAL A 245 3.91 -12.36 5.01
CA VAL A 245 3.49 -10.97 4.83
C VAL A 245 3.59 -10.25 6.16
N TYR A 246 4.70 -9.56 6.37
CA TYR A 246 5.01 -8.92 7.66
C TYR A 246 4.42 -7.53 7.80
N TRP A 247 4.25 -6.82 6.69
CA TRP A 247 3.73 -5.46 6.72
C TRP A 247 2.91 -5.12 5.49
N LEU A 248 1.92 -4.26 5.69
CA LEU A 248 1.02 -3.77 4.65
C LEU A 248 0.90 -2.24 4.77
N VAL A 249 0.97 -1.57 3.63
CA VAL A 249 0.68 -0.13 3.52
C VAL A 249 -0.20 0.10 2.31
N ILE A 250 -1.25 0.89 2.48
CA ILE A 250 -2.06 1.38 1.36
C ILE A 250 -1.58 2.81 1.06
N GLN A 251 -1.01 3.00 -0.12
CA GLN A 251 -0.56 4.30 -0.60
C GLN A 251 -1.78 5.05 -1.14
N GLU A 252 -2.20 6.10 -0.43
CA GLU A 252 -3.53 6.73 -0.61
C GLU A 252 -3.67 7.59 -1.87
N ASN A 253 -2.55 8.08 -2.46
CA ASN A 253 -2.60 8.94 -3.65
C ASN A 253 -2.93 8.16 -4.92
N PHE A 254 -2.42 6.92 -5.01
CA PHE A 254 -2.60 6.05 -6.18
C PHE A 254 -3.40 4.80 -5.87
N ASP A 255 -3.83 4.63 -4.62
CA ASP A 255 -4.56 3.44 -4.16
C ASP A 255 -3.77 2.14 -4.40
N ASP A 256 -2.46 2.17 -4.13
CA ASP A 256 -1.61 1.01 -4.30
C ASP A 256 -1.46 0.26 -2.98
N LEU A 257 -1.59 -1.07 -3.01
CA LEU A 257 -1.32 -1.92 -1.86
C LEU A 257 0.13 -2.40 -1.91
N VAL A 258 0.93 -1.91 -0.97
CA VAL A 258 2.33 -2.30 -0.80
C VAL A 258 2.41 -3.42 0.24
N VAL A 259 2.99 -4.54 -0.16
CA VAL A 259 3.13 -5.74 0.67
C VAL A 259 4.60 -5.97 0.95
N GLY A 260 4.99 -5.84 2.21
CA GLY A 260 6.34 -6.18 2.70
C GLY A 260 6.39 -7.64 3.12
N THR A 261 7.29 -8.41 2.50
CA THR A 261 7.45 -9.84 2.81
C THR A 261 8.78 -10.11 3.52
N TYR A 262 8.82 -11.18 4.29
CA TYR A 262 10.08 -11.66 4.83
C TYR A 262 10.79 -12.56 3.81
N GLY A 263 11.96 -12.12 3.36
CA GLY A 263 12.84 -12.88 2.47
C GLY A 263 12.48 -12.89 0.98
N ARG A 264 11.39 -12.23 0.55
CA ARG A 264 10.98 -12.15 -0.87
C ARG A 264 10.76 -10.73 -1.39
N GLY A 265 11.31 -9.72 -0.70
CA GLY A 265 11.21 -8.31 -1.10
C GLY A 265 9.82 -7.73 -0.93
N TYR A 266 9.48 -6.79 -1.80
CA TYR A 266 8.21 -6.07 -1.78
C TYR A 266 7.37 -6.40 -3.01
N TYR A 267 6.05 -6.47 -2.82
CA TYR A 267 5.08 -6.56 -3.90
C TYR A 267 4.19 -5.34 -3.86
N ILE A 268 3.86 -4.82 -5.03
CA ILE A 268 2.94 -3.69 -5.16
C ILE A 268 1.80 -4.14 -6.07
N MET A 269 0.58 -4.02 -5.56
CA MET A 269 -0.61 -4.15 -6.38
C MET A 269 -1.11 -2.76 -6.71
N ASP A 270 -0.93 -2.37 -7.96
CA ASP A 270 -1.36 -1.08 -8.45
C ASP A 270 -2.89 -0.99 -8.48
N ASP A 271 -3.42 0.10 -7.94
CA ASP A 271 -4.83 0.45 -8.01
C ASP A 271 -5.77 -0.62 -7.46
N ILE A 272 -5.91 -0.63 -6.13
CA ILE A 272 -6.88 -1.47 -5.43
C ILE A 272 -8.26 -0.82 -5.31
N SER A 273 -8.51 0.35 -5.93
CA SER A 273 -9.79 1.07 -5.84
C SER A 273 -10.98 0.19 -6.25
N LEU A 274 -10.77 -0.67 -7.23
CA LEU A 274 -11.78 -1.63 -7.69
C LEU A 274 -12.26 -2.61 -6.60
N LEU A 275 -11.44 -2.91 -5.59
CA LEU A 275 -11.84 -3.82 -4.50
C LEU A 275 -12.93 -3.20 -3.63
N ARG A 276 -13.00 -1.87 -3.56
CA ARG A 276 -14.04 -1.14 -2.81
C ARG A 276 -15.45 -1.35 -3.40
N GLU A 277 -15.52 -1.61 -4.70
CA GLU A 277 -16.78 -1.82 -5.43
C GLU A 277 -17.03 -3.29 -5.78
N TYR A 278 -16.05 -4.17 -5.50
CA TYR A 278 -16.10 -5.57 -5.94
C TYR A 278 -17.33 -6.32 -5.43
N ALA A 279 -17.76 -6.08 -4.20
CA ALA A 279 -18.94 -6.73 -3.64
C ALA A 279 -20.23 -6.39 -4.43
N ALA A 280 -20.35 -5.16 -4.92
CA ALA A 280 -21.46 -4.72 -5.77
C ALA A 280 -21.30 -5.27 -7.19
N ALA A 281 -20.10 -5.23 -7.74
CA ALA A 281 -19.79 -5.72 -9.07
C ALA A 281 -20.08 -7.23 -9.23
N ALA A 282 -19.72 -8.03 -8.21
CA ALA A 282 -19.90 -9.49 -8.22
C ALA A 282 -21.39 -9.93 -8.28
N GLN A 283 -22.33 -9.04 -7.94
CA GLN A 283 -23.78 -9.31 -8.05
C GLN A 283 -24.32 -9.06 -9.45
N GLN A 284 -23.54 -8.48 -10.36
CA GLN A 284 -23.98 -8.09 -11.68
C GLN A 284 -23.39 -8.97 -12.78
N SER A 285 -24.06 -9.04 -13.93
CA SER A 285 -23.52 -9.74 -15.11
C SER A 285 -22.32 -9.02 -15.73
N SER A 286 -22.32 -7.69 -15.65
CA SER A 286 -21.23 -6.81 -16.06
C SER A 286 -21.26 -5.53 -15.23
N TYR A 287 -20.11 -4.98 -14.93
CA TYR A 287 -19.94 -3.78 -14.11
C TYR A 287 -18.71 -3.01 -14.59
N VAL A 288 -18.79 -1.69 -14.64
CA VAL A 288 -17.63 -0.81 -14.89
C VAL A 288 -17.32 -0.09 -13.58
N PHE A 289 -16.07 -0.21 -13.13
CA PHE A 289 -15.62 0.42 -11.90
C PHE A 289 -15.37 1.91 -12.10
N ASN A 290 -15.54 2.69 -11.05
CA ASN A 290 -15.14 4.09 -11.05
C ASN A 290 -13.69 4.24 -11.52
N ILE A 291 -13.46 5.17 -12.44
CA ILE A 291 -12.11 5.44 -12.95
C ILE A 291 -11.44 6.47 -12.05
N ARG A 292 -10.30 6.11 -11.49
CA ARG A 292 -9.52 7.04 -10.66
C ARG A 292 -8.96 8.20 -11.48
N LYS A 293 -8.69 9.34 -10.83
CA LYS A 293 -7.93 10.43 -11.44
C LYS A 293 -6.59 9.95 -11.99
N ALA A 294 -6.19 10.43 -13.14
CA ALA A 294 -4.89 10.17 -13.76
C ALA A 294 -4.03 11.43 -13.76
N TYR A 295 -2.73 11.25 -13.89
CA TYR A 295 -1.80 12.37 -13.98
C TYR A 295 -1.06 12.33 -15.32
N ARG A 296 -0.99 13.49 -15.97
CA ARG A 296 -0.20 13.69 -17.18
C ARG A 296 1.28 13.87 -16.81
N PHE A 297 1.88 12.81 -16.25
CA PHE A 297 3.31 12.83 -15.94
C PHE A 297 4.16 12.95 -17.22
N GLN A 298 5.29 13.61 -17.10
CA GLN A 298 6.32 13.50 -18.11
C GLN A 298 7.06 12.17 -17.87
N GLU A 299 6.99 11.27 -18.86
CA GLU A 299 7.77 10.04 -18.80
C GLU A 299 9.26 10.43 -18.89
N VAL A 300 9.98 10.06 -17.85
CA VAL A 300 11.43 10.09 -17.86
C VAL A 300 11.89 8.71 -18.28
N GLU A 301 12.61 8.61 -19.39
CA GLU A 301 13.23 7.35 -19.75
C GLU A 301 14.20 6.95 -18.64
N ALA A 302 14.00 5.74 -18.11
CA ALA A 302 14.98 5.18 -17.21
C ALA A 302 16.34 5.18 -17.90
N ILE A 303 17.38 5.61 -17.19
CA ILE A 303 18.76 5.47 -17.66
C ILE A 303 18.91 4.00 -18.04
N LYS A 304 19.15 3.73 -19.32
CA LYS A 304 19.41 2.38 -19.81
C LYS A 304 20.71 1.92 -19.17
N THR A 305 20.57 1.19 -18.06
CA THR A 305 21.69 0.38 -17.56
C THR A 305 21.76 -0.86 -18.43
N ASP A 306 22.96 -1.26 -18.82
CA ASP A 306 23.20 -2.39 -19.75
C ASP A 306 22.70 -3.75 -19.24
N ALA A 307 22.20 -3.83 -18.01
CA ALA A 307 21.55 -5.00 -17.45
C ALA A 307 20.22 -4.60 -16.79
N PRO A 308 19.09 -5.24 -17.17
CA PRO A 308 17.87 -5.09 -16.40
C PRO A 308 18.13 -5.58 -14.97
N SER A 309 17.82 -4.76 -13.97
CA SER A 309 17.90 -5.17 -12.59
C SER A 309 16.94 -6.34 -12.40
N LEU A 310 17.47 -7.52 -12.07
CA LEU A 310 16.66 -8.71 -11.78
C LEU A 310 15.69 -8.50 -10.61
N ASN A 311 15.95 -7.48 -9.80
CA ASN A 311 15.20 -7.17 -8.58
C ASN A 311 14.28 -5.95 -8.72
N ALA A 312 14.22 -5.32 -9.89
CA ALA A 312 13.34 -4.19 -10.12
C ALA A 312 11.96 -4.67 -10.61
N GLY A 313 10.91 -4.28 -9.92
CA GLY A 313 9.54 -4.42 -10.39
C GLY A 313 9.31 -3.55 -11.63
N ARG A 314 8.36 -3.95 -12.47
CA ARG A 314 7.92 -3.11 -13.59
C ARG A 314 6.94 -2.06 -13.07
N ASN A 315 7.10 -0.83 -13.52
CA ASN A 315 6.09 0.18 -13.29
C ASN A 315 4.77 -0.19 -13.99
N PRO A 316 3.61 0.25 -13.46
CA PRO A 316 2.35 0.12 -14.19
C PRO A 316 2.43 0.85 -15.54
N SER A 317 1.57 0.46 -16.47
CA SER A 317 1.46 1.17 -17.75
C SER A 317 1.10 2.63 -17.50
N TYR A 318 1.70 3.52 -18.29
CA TYR A 318 1.39 4.94 -18.23
C TYR A 318 -0.07 5.20 -18.66
N GLY A 319 -0.78 6.03 -17.90
CA GLY A 319 -2.12 6.46 -18.28
C GLY A 319 -3.18 6.23 -17.22
N SER A 320 -4.41 6.04 -17.69
CA SER A 320 -5.59 5.79 -16.86
C SER A 320 -6.11 4.37 -17.09
N PRO A 321 -6.24 3.55 -16.03
CA PRO A 321 -6.83 2.23 -16.15
C PRO A 321 -8.36 2.31 -16.19
N VAL A 322 -8.96 1.72 -17.19
CA VAL A 322 -10.40 1.44 -17.25
C VAL A 322 -10.62 -0.01 -16.83
N ASN A 323 -11.23 -0.20 -15.67
CA ASN A 323 -11.49 -1.52 -15.09
C ASN A 323 -12.96 -1.89 -15.26
N TYR A 324 -13.24 -3.14 -15.59
CA TYR A 324 -14.62 -3.67 -15.65
C TYR A 324 -14.65 -5.14 -15.26
N PHE A 325 -15.79 -5.56 -14.73
CA PHE A 325 -16.05 -6.94 -14.33
C PHE A 325 -17.04 -7.59 -15.30
N LEU A 326 -16.78 -8.84 -15.66
CA LEU A 326 -17.66 -9.72 -16.41
C LEU A 326 -17.89 -10.98 -15.59
N LYS A 327 -19.15 -11.31 -15.29
CA LYS A 327 -19.47 -12.55 -14.59
C LYS A 327 -19.13 -13.77 -15.46
N ASP A 328 -19.45 -13.68 -16.73
CA ASP A 328 -19.18 -14.69 -17.77
C ASP A 328 -18.49 -14.01 -18.95
N SER A 329 -17.73 -14.78 -19.73
CA SER A 329 -17.14 -14.29 -20.97
C SER A 329 -18.25 -13.87 -21.96
N VAL A 330 -18.09 -12.71 -22.60
CA VAL A 330 -19.08 -12.18 -23.55
C VAL A 330 -18.69 -12.46 -24.99
N SER A 331 -19.69 -12.80 -25.83
CA SER A 331 -19.50 -12.86 -27.28
C SER A 331 -19.42 -11.46 -27.86
N GLY A 332 -18.45 -11.19 -28.71
CA GLY A 332 -18.16 -9.86 -29.22
C GLY A 332 -17.12 -9.14 -28.37
N GLY A 333 -16.54 -8.08 -28.88
CA GLY A 333 -15.53 -7.31 -28.17
C GLY A 333 -16.15 -6.36 -27.14
N VAL A 334 -15.33 -5.94 -26.16
CA VAL A 334 -15.62 -4.78 -25.34
C VAL A 334 -14.99 -3.56 -26.02
N GLN A 335 -15.78 -2.50 -26.22
CA GLN A 335 -15.32 -1.25 -26.80
C GLN A 335 -15.36 -0.17 -25.73
N ILE A 336 -14.27 0.61 -25.67
CA ILE A 336 -14.15 1.73 -24.74
C ILE A 336 -13.88 2.97 -25.59
N GLU A 337 -14.73 3.98 -25.43
CA GLU A 337 -14.61 5.26 -26.11
C GLU A 337 -14.34 6.33 -25.06
N ILE A 338 -13.26 7.10 -25.25
CA ILE A 338 -12.91 8.22 -24.36
C ILE A 338 -13.30 9.53 -25.04
N TYR A 339 -14.02 10.36 -24.32
CA TYR A 339 -14.47 11.68 -24.76
C TYR A 339 -13.88 12.77 -23.87
N ASN A 340 -13.62 13.96 -24.46
CA ASN A 340 -13.27 15.16 -23.70
C ASN A 340 -14.53 15.84 -23.08
N ASP A 341 -14.34 16.97 -22.45
CA ASP A 341 -15.42 17.76 -21.83
C ASP A 341 -16.38 18.41 -22.87
N GLN A 342 -15.93 18.59 -24.13
CA GLN A 342 -16.76 19.01 -25.25
C GLN A 342 -17.55 17.85 -25.91
N GLN A 343 -17.47 16.64 -25.36
CA GLN A 343 -18.05 15.41 -25.92
C GLN A 343 -17.48 15.03 -27.30
N GLU A 344 -16.25 15.42 -27.58
CA GLU A 344 -15.54 14.97 -28.76
C GLU A 344 -14.80 13.65 -28.46
N LEU A 345 -14.85 12.74 -29.42
CA LEU A 345 -14.17 11.44 -29.29
C LEU A 345 -12.63 11.64 -29.35
N VAL A 346 -11.96 11.26 -28.28
CA VAL A 346 -10.51 11.35 -28.14
C VAL A 346 -9.82 10.06 -28.57
N ARG A 347 -10.36 8.91 -28.12
CA ARG A 347 -9.73 7.61 -28.32
C ARG A 347 -10.73 6.48 -28.30
N THR A 348 -10.52 5.47 -29.15
CA THR A 348 -11.22 4.19 -29.10
C THR A 348 -10.26 3.07 -28.73
N LEU A 349 -10.61 2.28 -27.70
CA LEU A 349 -9.83 1.16 -27.20
C LEU A 349 -10.65 -0.13 -27.30
N LYS A 350 -9.93 -1.24 -27.48
CA LYS A 350 -10.52 -2.58 -27.43
C LYS A 350 -10.23 -3.20 -26.08
N GLY A 351 -11.28 -3.70 -25.42
CA GLY A 351 -11.17 -4.43 -24.18
C GLY A 351 -11.17 -5.95 -24.39
N THR A 352 -10.74 -6.66 -23.34
CA THR A 352 -10.83 -8.12 -23.24
C THR A 352 -12.26 -8.53 -22.90
N ASN A 353 -12.67 -9.73 -23.28
CA ASN A 353 -14.03 -10.24 -23.10
C ASN A 353 -14.09 -11.47 -22.18
N THR A 354 -13.07 -11.67 -21.34
CA THR A 354 -12.95 -12.82 -20.44
C THR A 354 -13.68 -12.61 -19.12
N ALA A 355 -14.21 -13.68 -18.53
CA ALA A 355 -14.79 -13.63 -17.20
C ALA A 355 -13.80 -13.15 -16.15
N GLY A 356 -14.30 -12.41 -15.15
CA GLY A 356 -13.50 -11.80 -14.09
C GLY A 356 -13.25 -10.31 -14.30
N ILE A 357 -12.24 -9.78 -13.62
CA ILE A 357 -11.83 -8.39 -13.72
C ILE A 357 -10.93 -8.22 -14.93
N ASN A 358 -11.28 -7.23 -15.77
CA ASN A 358 -10.53 -6.84 -16.96
C ASN A 358 -10.02 -5.41 -16.78
N ARG A 359 -8.82 -5.13 -17.28
CA ARG A 359 -8.19 -3.81 -17.23
C ARG A 359 -7.65 -3.41 -18.60
N VAL A 360 -7.98 -2.20 -19.02
CA VAL A 360 -7.48 -1.59 -20.26
C VAL A 360 -6.87 -0.25 -19.92
N TRP A 361 -5.64 0.00 -20.38
CA TRP A 361 -4.96 1.27 -20.16
C TRP A 361 -5.19 2.23 -21.31
N TRP A 362 -5.65 3.44 -21.01
CA TRP A 362 -5.61 4.58 -21.93
C TRP A 362 -4.35 5.39 -21.62
N ASP A 363 -3.50 5.54 -22.62
CA ASP A 363 -2.20 6.21 -22.55
C ASP A 363 -2.27 7.75 -22.51
N LEU A 364 -3.43 8.32 -22.23
CA LEU A 364 -3.73 9.75 -22.21
C LEU A 364 -3.41 10.44 -23.54
N ARG A 365 -3.66 9.76 -24.66
CA ARG A 365 -3.40 10.29 -26.01
C ARG A 365 -4.65 10.25 -26.87
N TYR A 366 -4.67 11.15 -27.81
CA TYR A 366 -5.59 11.11 -28.94
C TYR A 366 -5.31 9.90 -29.84
N GLU A 367 -6.17 9.67 -30.84
CA GLU A 367 -5.90 8.66 -31.85
C GLU A 367 -4.53 8.90 -32.49
N PRO A 368 -3.84 7.83 -32.91
CA PRO A 368 -2.60 7.97 -33.64
C PRO A 368 -2.77 8.85 -34.89
N THR A 369 -1.76 9.66 -35.16
CA THR A 369 -1.73 10.50 -36.34
C THR A 369 -1.66 9.67 -37.60
N PHE A 370 -2.05 10.27 -38.74
CA PHE A 370 -1.94 9.62 -40.04
C PHE A 370 -0.46 9.27 -40.38
N GLN A 371 -0.23 8.02 -40.71
CA GLN A 371 1.08 7.54 -41.12
C GLN A 371 1.21 7.59 -42.64
N PRO A 372 2.19 8.31 -43.19
CA PRO A 372 2.44 8.32 -44.62
C PRO A 372 2.89 6.95 -45.13
N LYS A 373 2.29 6.48 -46.19
CA LYS A 373 2.67 5.24 -46.86
C LYS A 373 3.83 5.49 -47.82
N LEU A 374 5.06 5.16 -47.41
CA LEU A 374 6.26 5.37 -48.20
C LEU A 374 6.41 4.28 -49.26
N ARG A 375 6.19 4.62 -50.51
CA ARG A 375 6.21 3.68 -51.64
C ARG A 375 7.54 3.60 -52.38
N THR A 376 8.54 4.41 -52.03
CA THR A 376 9.85 4.43 -52.67
C THR A 376 10.92 3.95 -51.68
N ARG A 377 11.88 3.17 -52.19
CA ARG A 377 13.07 2.83 -51.39
C ARG A 377 13.97 4.04 -51.25
N PRO A 378 14.67 4.19 -50.10
CA PRO A 378 15.64 5.25 -49.93
C PRO A 378 16.75 5.11 -50.96
N PRO A 379 17.23 6.21 -51.55
CA PRO A 379 18.35 6.18 -52.49
C PRO A 379 19.57 5.47 -51.88
N GLY A 380 20.21 4.59 -52.68
CA GLY A 380 21.40 3.87 -52.25
C GLY A 380 21.17 2.75 -51.18
N ARG A 381 19.91 2.41 -50.85
CA ARG A 381 19.59 1.37 -49.83
C ARG A 381 18.63 0.31 -50.38
N PRO A 382 19.08 -0.50 -51.38
CA PRO A 382 18.21 -1.50 -52.03
C PRO A 382 17.74 -2.64 -51.08
N TRP A 383 18.41 -2.83 -49.93
CA TRP A 383 18.09 -3.83 -48.93
C TRP A 383 16.88 -3.47 -48.04
N VAL A 384 16.38 -2.23 -48.11
CA VAL A 384 15.16 -1.86 -47.37
C VAL A 384 13.99 -2.65 -47.95
N GLU A 385 13.43 -3.51 -47.15
CA GLU A 385 12.32 -4.36 -47.55
C GLU A 385 11.02 -3.56 -47.71
N MET A 386 10.25 -3.93 -48.71
CA MET A 386 8.90 -3.46 -48.96
C MET A 386 7.95 -4.55 -48.50
N ASN A 387 6.85 -4.19 -47.81
CA ASN A 387 5.83 -5.16 -47.47
C ASN A 387 5.05 -5.68 -48.69
N ALA A 388 4.17 -6.66 -48.50
CA ALA A 388 3.40 -7.25 -49.59
C ALA A 388 2.51 -6.25 -50.34
N GLU A 389 2.21 -5.10 -49.75
CA GLU A 389 1.40 -4.02 -50.30
C GLU A 389 2.22 -2.93 -51.00
N GLY A 390 3.53 -3.11 -51.06
CA GLY A 390 4.45 -2.22 -51.73
C GLY A 390 4.85 -0.98 -50.94
N TRP A 391 4.90 -1.05 -49.61
CA TRP A 391 5.35 0.03 -48.76
C TRP A 391 6.60 -0.34 -47.97
N ARG A 392 7.40 0.62 -47.63
CA ARG A 392 8.50 0.45 -46.71
C ARG A 392 8.15 0.97 -45.32
N PRO A 393 8.76 0.41 -44.27
CA PRO A 393 8.63 0.99 -42.92
C PRO A 393 9.24 2.42 -42.93
N LEU A 394 8.65 3.28 -42.11
CA LEU A 394 9.23 4.58 -41.80
C LEU A 394 10.46 4.35 -40.92
N VAL A 395 11.65 4.42 -41.47
CA VAL A 395 12.91 4.29 -40.73
C VAL A 395 13.51 5.68 -40.55
N THR A 396 13.73 6.12 -39.32
CA THR A 396 14.45 7.31 -38.95
C THR A 396 15.69 6.92 -38.16
N TRP A 397 16.81 7.58 -38.38
CA TRP A 397 18.08 7.21 -37.72
C TRP A 397 18.22 7.82 -36.33
N ASP A 398 17.55 8.95 -36.07
CA ASP A 398 17.75 9.78 -34.90
C ASP A 398 16.48 9.99 -34.06
N LEU A 399 15.34 9.44 -34.48
CA LEU A 399 14.05 9.59 -33.79
C LEU A 399 13.53 8.25 -33.35
N ASP A 400 12.96 8.23 -32.17
CA ASP A 400 12.18 7.10 -31.70
C ASP A 400 10.94 6.91 -32.59
N LEU A 401 10.99 5.91 -33.43
CA LEU A 401 9.96 5.58 -34.40
C LEU A 401 8.59 5.33 -33.73
N TRP A 402 8.63 4.75 -32.58
CA TRP A 402 7.42 4.42 -31.85
C TRP A 402 6.73 5.68 -31.32
N LYS A 403 7.49 6.65 -30.83
CA LYS A 403 6.96 7.95 -30.40
C LYS A 403 6.38 8.77 -31.55
N GLY A 404 6.96 8.68 -32.74
CA GLY A 404 6.44 9.34 -33.93
C GLY A 404 5.13 8.77 -34.47
N GLN A 405 4.71 7.60 -33.98
CA GLN A 405 3.44 6.96 -34.34
C GLN A 405 2.33 7.17 -33.30
N LEU A 406 2.64 7.78 -32.18
CA LEU A 406 1.68 8.03 -31.11
C LEU A 406 0.93 9.33 -31.38
N GLY A 407 -0.36 9.35 -31.04
CA GLY A 407 -1.14 10.59 -31.00
C GLY A 407 -0.60 11.58 -29.96
N PRO A 408 -0.95 12.87 -30.08
CA PRO A 408 -0.59 13.86 -29.06
C PRO A 408 -1.18 13.47 -27.70
N ARG A 409 -0.51 13.87 -26.61
CA ARG A 409 -1.06 13.69 -25.25
C ARG A 409 -2.18 14.71 -25.03
N VAL A 410 -3.24 14.31 -24.34
CA VAL A 410 -4.32 15.22 -23.95
C VAL A 410 -3.85 16.26 -22.94
N ALA A 411 -4.52 17.39 -22.89
CA ALA A 411 -4.36 18.36 -21.81
C ALA A 411 -5.04 17.86 -20.52
N PRO A 412 -4.64 18.39 -19.34
CA PRO A 412 -5.44 18.22 -18.12
C PRO A 412 -6.88 18.66 -18.34
N GLY A 413 -7.82 17.93 -17.75
CA GLY A 413 -9.26 18.20 -17.92
C GLY A 413 -10.12 17.02 -17.51
N LYS A 414 -11.42 17.17 -17.72
CA LYS A 414 -12.43 16.14 -17.44
C LYS A 414 -12.66 15.27 -18.68
N PHE A 415 -12.71 13.96 -18.48
CA PHE A 415 -12.93 12.97 -19.52
C PHE A 415 -14.09 12.05 -19.16
N THR A 416 -14.70 11.47 -20.17
CA THR A 416 -15.78 10.49 -20.05
C THR A 416 -15.39 9.23 -20.80
N ALA A 417 -15.43 8.09 -20.13
CA ALA A 417 -15.30 6.78 -20.74
C ALA A 417 -16.68 6.16 -20.94
N LYS A 418 -17.00 5.77 -22.17
CA LYS A 418 -18.17 4.96 -22.49
C LYS A 418 -17.72 3.55 -22.80
N VAL A 419 -18.17 2.59 -22.01
CA VAL A 419 -17.78 1.18 -22.10
C VAL A 419 -18.96 0.37 -22.61
N LYS A 420 -18.85 -0.22 -23.79
CA LYS A 420 -19.88 -1.02 -24.44
C LYS A 420 -19.60 -2.51 -24.26
N ILE A 421 -20.50 -3.20 -23.56
CA ILE A 421 -20.37 -4.61 -23.19
C ILE A 421 -21.67 -5.33 -23.51
N GLY A 422 -21.68 -6.27 -24.46
CA GLY A 422 -22.82 -7.13 -24.73
C GLY A 422 -24.12 -6.37 -25.02
N GLY A 423 -24.03 -5.22 -25.71
CA GLY A 423 -25.18 -4.35 -26.04
C GLY A 423 -25.58 -3.38 -24.93
N LYS A 424 -24.94 -3.39 -23.78
CA LYS A 424 -25.11 -2.38 -22.71
C LYS A 424 -24.03 -1.32 -22.85
N GLU A 425 -24.34 -0.08 -22.47
CA GLU A 425 -23.38 1.02 -22.36
C GLU A 425 -23.31 1.50 -20.92
N PHE A 426 -22.09 1.66 -20.43
CA PHE A 426 -21.75 2.21 -19.13
C PHE A 426 -20.96 3.49 -19.33
N THR A 427 -21.14 4.46 -18.44
CA THR A 427 -20.49 5.77 -18.56
C THR A 427 -19.84 6.14 -17.23
N GLU A 428 -18.54 6.42 -17.26
CA GLU A 428 -17.76 6.88 -16.11
C GLU A 428 -17.03 8.18 -16.46
N THR A 429 -16.97 9.10 -15.51
CA THR A 429 -16.24 10.36 -15.66
C THR A 429 -15.03 10.40 -14.73
N PHE A 430 -13.93 10.97 -15.20
CA PHE A 430 -12.71 11.08 -14.43
C PHE A 430 -11.89 12.28 -14.85
N ASP A 431 -10.92 12.67 -14.01
CA ASP A 431 -10.06 13.80 -14.25
C ASP A 431 -8.66 13.35 -14.66
N VAL A 432 -8.08 14.03 -15.64
CA VAL A 432 -6.66 14.00 -15.94
C VAL A 432 -6.05 15.28 -15.36
N LEU A 433 -5.13 15.12 -14.44
CA LEU A 433 -4.48 16.23 -13.73
C LEU A 433 -3.11 16.53 -14.33
N LYS A 434 -2.68 17.77 -14.18
CA LYS A 434 -1.31 18.19 -14.48
C LYS A 434 -0.31 17.48 -13.54
N ASP A 435 0.86 17.16 -14.04
CA ASP A 435 2.00 16.74 -13.20
C ASP A 435 2.33 17.85 -12.18
N PRO A 436 2.25 17.60 -10.87
CA PRO A 436 2.53 18.61 -9.86
C PRO A 436 3.99 19.11 -9.87
N ASN A 437 4.90 18.33 -10.44
CA ASN A 437 6.32 18.66 -10.49
C ASN A 437 6.71 19.47 -11.75
N THR A 438 5.78 19.69 -12.70
CA THR A 438 6.08 20.52 -13.87
C THR A 438 5.76 21.98 -13.63
N THR A 439 6.62 22.88 -14.12
CA THR A 439 6.46 24.33 -14.01
C THR A 439 5.50 24.90 -15.05
N GLY A 440 5.23 24.17 -16.16
CA GLY A 440 4.28 24.60 -17.19
C GLY A 440 2.88 24.78 -16.64
N THR A 441 2.18 25.80 -17.07
CA THR A 441 0.78 26.06 -16.73
C THR A 441 -0.17 25.15 -17.52
N GLU A 442 -1.39 24.96 -17.04
CA GLU A 442 -2.41 24.21 -17.78
C GLU A 442 -2.74 24.88 -19.12
N GLN A 443 -2.72 26.21 -19.18
CA GLN A 443 -2.92 26.98 -20.43
C GLN A 443 -1.84 26.67 -21.45
N GLU A 444 -0.57 26.72 -21.06
CA GLU A 444 0.57 26.39 -21.98
C GLU A 444 0.49 24.94 -22.48
N ILE A 445 0.05 24.01 -21.62
CA ILE A 445 -0.18 22.63 -22.00
C ILE A 445 -1.33 22.52 -23.01
N GLN A 446 -2.40 23.26 -22.80
CA GLN A 446 -3.55 23.30 -23.72
C GLN A 446 -3.14 23.88 -25.10
N GLU A 447 -2.37 24.97 -25.12
CA GLU A 447 -1.86 25.57 -26.34
C GLU A 447 -0.95 24.58 -27.11
N GLN A 448 -0.10 23.84 -26.41
CA GLN A 448 0.72 22.78 -26.99
C GLN A 448 -0.14 21.69 -27.63
N VAL A 449 -1.21 21.25 -26.96
CA VAL A 449 -2.11 20.21 -27.47
C VAL A 449 -2.84 20.68 -28.72
N VAL A 450 -3.40 21.89 -28.70
CA VAL A 450 -4.07 22.49 -29.88
C VAL A 450 -3.13 22.60 -31.06
N PHE A 451 -1.85 22.99 -30.82
CA PHE A 451 -0.84 23.03 -31.90
C PHE A 451 -0.48 21.66 -32.47
N SER A 452 -0.63 20.60 -31.64
CA SER A 452 -0.23 19.22 -32.00
C SER A 452 -1.36 18.45 -32.71
N LEU A 453 -2.61 18.91 -32.60
CA LEU A 453 -3.79 18.33 -33.28
C LEU A 453 -3.97 18.90 -34.66
#